data_00e74bf3de23889c989b4357bd07d4ae
#
_entry.id   00e74bf3de23889c989b4357bd07d4ae
#
_cell.length_a   1.000
_cell.length_b   1.000
_cell.length_c   1.000
_cell.angle_alpha   90.00
_cell.angle_beta   90.00
_cell.angle_gamma   90.00
#
_symmetry.space_group_name_H-M   'P 1'
#
loop_
_entity.id
_entity.type
_entity.pdbx_description
1 polymer ?
#
loop_
_entity_poly.entity_id
_entity_poly.type
_entity_poly.pdbx_seq_one_letter_code
_entity_poly.pdbx_strand_id
1 'polypeptide(L)'
;MQICDVCFRHCNIEEGKIGFCGGRTCFDGSIIAANYGRITSAALDPIEKKPLKMFIPGKKVLSIGSYGCNLRCPFCQNSDISWSKEALEYKDTADYFSPEEIVERALELKSRGNIGVAFTYNEPLIGYEFVRDTAKLSKEAGMENVLVTNGTASLKVYNEIKDYIDAMNIDLKAFSERFYKKVIDGDFEMVKSFIENSVQSCHVELTTLIIPNENDSEEEILDLSSWVASLEKKYNKNIPLHITRFFPRFHMTDKDPTPISKILKLVEIAKQNLEYVFPGNI
;
A
#
# COMPACT_ATOMS: atom_id res chain seq x y z
N MET A 1 -28.13 -6.35 6.57
CA MET A 1 -26.81 -7.00 6.69
C MET A 1 -26.30 -7.31 5.27
N GLN A 2 -25.09 -6.86 4.94
CA GLN A 2 -24.47 -7.01 3.61
C GLN A 2 -23.04 -7.52 3.74
N ILE A 3 -22.62 -8.34 2.80
CA ILE A 3 -21.24 -8.86 2.76
C ILE A 3 -20.37 -7.86 1.99
N CYS A 4 -19.28 -7.40 2.60
CA CYS A 4 -18.27 -6.58 1.96
C CYS A 4 -17.33 -7.47 1.13
N ASP A 5 -17.15 -7.16 -0.15
CA ASP A 5 -16.33 -7.90 -1.11
C ASP A 5 -15.02 -7.19 -1.50
N VAL A 6 -14.62 -6.17 -0.73
CA VAL A 6 -13.44 -5.35 -0.99
C VAL A 6 -12.14 -6.11 -0.73
N CYS A 7 -12.08 -6.97 0.28
CA CYS A 7 -10.88 -7.71 0.66
C CYS A 7 -11.21 -9.13 1.20
N PHE A 8 -10.17 -9.90 1.54
CA PHE A 8 -10.26 -11.27 2.05
C PHE A 8 -11.12 -11.46 3.32
N ARG A 9 -11.44 -10.37 4.05
CA ARG A 9 -12.20 -10.47 5.30
C ARG A 9 -13.69 -10.76 5.11
N HIS A 10 -14.25 -10.42 3.97
CA HIS A 10 -15.66 -10.63 3.67
C HIS A 10 -16.60 -10.28 4.83
N CYS A 11 -16.35 -9.09 5.44
CA CYS A 11 -17.10 -8.64 6.61
C CYS A 11 -18.61 -8.63 6.35
N ASN A 12 -19.37 -9.24 7.23
CA ASN A 12 -20.81 -9.14 7.24
C ASN A 12 -21.21 -7.91 8.07
N ILE A 13 -21.65 -6.83 7.40
CA ILE A 13 -21.85 -5.52 8.01
C ILE A 13 -23.35 -5.22 8.09
N GLU A 14 -23.84 -4.99 9.31
CA GLU A 14 -25.21 -4.55 9.57
C GLU A 14 -25.38 -3.06 9.23
N GLU A 15 -26.64 -2.65 9.03
CA GLU A 15 -26.97 -1.23 8.77
C GLU A 15 -26.40 -0.31 9.84
N GLY A 16 -25.69 0.74 9.42
CA GLY A 16 -25.04 1.72 10.29
C GLY A 16 -23.78 1.22 11.01
N LYS A 17 -23.38 -0.06 10.85
CA LYS A 17 -22.17 -0.61 11.48
C LYS A 17 -20.94 -0.44 10.58
N ILE A 18 -19.77 -0.50 11.20
CA ILE A 18 -18.47 -0.36 10.55
C ILE A 18 -17.82 -1.74 10.42
N GLY A 19 -17.24 -2.03 9.25
CA GLY A 19 -16.45 -3.23 9.02
C GLY A 19 -15.11 -3.23 9.75
N PHE A 20 -14.44 -4.39 9.78
CA PHE A 20 -13.16 -4.60 10.47
C PHE A 20 -12.09 -3.54 10.17
N CYS A 21 -12.02 -3.08 8.93
CA CYS A 21 -11.00 -2.11 8.47
C CYS A 21 -11.22 -0.67 8.98
N GLY A 22 -12.38 -0.34 9.54
CA GLY A 22 -12.76 1.02 9.93
C GLY A 22 -13.24 1.92 8.79
N GLY A 23 -12.97 1.54 7.52
CA GLY A 23 -13.26 2.36 6.33
C GLY A 23 -14.50 1.92 5.52
N ARG A 24 -15.23 0.88 5.94
CA ARG A 24 -16.44 0.39 5.23
C ARG A 24 -17.63 0.37 6.17
N THR A 25 -18.80 0.76 5.66
CA THR A 25 -20.07 0.71 6.40
C THR A 25 -21.20 0.20 5.52
N CYS A 26 -22.28 -0.25 6.13
CA CYS A 26 -23.54 -0.52 5.43
C CYS A 26 -24.45 0.67 5.62
N PHE A 27 -24.93 1.25 4.53
CA PHE A 27 -25.87 2.37 4.53
C PHE A 27 -26.90 2.17 3.41
N ASP A 28 -28.17 2.28 3.75
CA ASP A 28 -29.32 2.06 2.84
C ASP A 28 -29.18 0.72 2.08
N GLY A 29 -28.84 -0.35 2.81
CA GLY A 29 -28.69 -1.70 2.27
C GLY A 29 -27.48 -1.91 1.36
N SER A 30 -26.55 -0.96 1.27
CA SER A 30 -25.36 -1.02 0.41
C SER A 30 -24.06 -0.86 1.20
N ILE A 31 -22.99 -1.55 0.79
CA ILE A 31 -21.66 -1.34 1.37
C ILE A 31 -20.99 -0.15 0.68
N ILE A 32 -20.65 0.87 1.46
CA ILE A 32 -20.02 2.11 0.99
C ILE A 32 -18.73 2.40 1.74
N ALA A 33 -17.89 3.29 1.19
CA ALA A 33 -16.70 3.80 1.86
C ALA A 33 -17.09 4.84 2.93
N ALA A 34 -16.94 4.49 4.21
CA ALA A 34 -17.14 5.41 5.32
C ALA A 34 -16.06 6.52 5.35
N ASN A 35 -14.90 6.24 4.76
CA ASN A 35 -13.75 7.15 4.69
C ASN A 35 -13.64 7.89 3.34
N TYR A 36 -14.68 7.89 2.51
CA TYR A 36 -14.69 8.61 1.23
C TYR A 36 -14.43 10.11 1.45
N GLY A 37 -13.38 10.64 0.81
CA GLY A 37 -13.00 12.05 0.91
C GLY A 37 -12.45 12.48 2.29
N ARG A 38 -12.35 11.59 3.27
CA ARG A 38 -11.84 11.88 4.61
C ARG A 38 -10.31 11.81 4.61
N ILE A 39 -9.66 12.97 4.65
CA ILE A 39 -8.20 13.08 4.58
C ILE A 39 -7.63 13.36 5.96
N THR A 40 -6.71 12.51 6.41
CA THR A 40 -6.00 12.63 7.70
C THR A 40 -4.56 13.14 7.52
N SER A 41 -4.02 13.00 6.33
CA SER A 41 -2.62 13.35 6.05
C SER A 41 -2.47 13.82 4.61
N ALA A 42 -1.72 14.92 4.41
CA ALA A 42 -1.35 15.41 3.09
C ALA A 42 0.07 16.01 3.12
N ALA A 43 0.91 15.64 2.15
CA ALA A 43 2.26 16.17 2.02
C ALA A 43 2.75 16.13 0.56
N LEU A 44 3.58 17.10 0.16
CA LEU A 44 4.32 17.04 -1.09
C LEU A 44 5.64 16.31 -0.87
N ASP A 45 5.68 15.03 -1.15
CA ASP A 45 6.82 14.14 -0.91
C ASP A 45 7.64 13.87 -2.17
N PRO A 46 8.97 13.62 -2.04
CA PRO A 46 9.73 12.96 -3.10
C PRO A 46 9.11 11.60 -3.46
N ILE A 47 9.15 11.26 -4.75
CA ILE A 47 8.59 9.99 -5.24
C ILE A 47 9.27 8.78 -4.60
N GLU A 48 10.55 8.90 -4.26
CA GLU A 48 11.33 7.85 -3.62
C GLU A 48 10.86 7.52 -2.19
N LYS A 49 10.11 8.42 -1.54
CA LYS A 49 9.42 8.12 -0.27
C LYS A 49 8.20 7.20 -0.43
N LYS A 50 7.75 6.99 -1.66
CA LYS A 50 6.70 6.01 -2.00
C LYS A 50 7.27 4.64 -2.38
N PRO A 51 8.46 4.31 -1.92
CA PRO A 51 9.50 3.42 -2.43
C PRO A 51 9.39 3.12 -3.94
N LEU A 52 9.42 4.20 -4.75
CA LEU A 52 9.43 4.15 -6.22
C LEU A 52 10.74 4.79 -6.69
N LYS A 53 11.77 3.97 -6.91
CA LYS A 53 13.09 4.42 -7.36
C LYS A 53 13.22 4.50 -8.86
N MET A 54 12.42 3.73 -9.60
CA MET A 54 12.51 3.65 -11.05
C MET A 54 11.33 4.33 -11.76
N PHE A 55 10.36 4.86 -11.01
CA PHE A 55 9.26 5.64 -11.56
C PHE A 55 9.52 7.14 -11.41
N ILE A 56 9.84 7.82 -12.52
CA ILE A 56 10.07 9.28 -12.64
C ILE A 56 10.94 9.84 -11.49
N PRO A 57 12.17 9.36 -11.29
CA PRO A 57 12.99 9.69 -10.14
C PRO A 57 13.30 11.20 -10.05
N GLY A 58 13.45 11.70 -8.80
CA GLY A 58 13.74 13.11 -8.50
C GLY A 58 12.51 14.03 -8.55
N LYS A 59 11.33 13.51 -8.85
CA LYS A 59 10.07 14.27 -8.84
C LYS A 59 9.39 14.18 -7.47
N LYS A 60 8.37 15.01 -7.30
CA LYS A 60 7.51 15.01 -6.11
C LYS A 60 6.09 14.60 -6.47
N VAL A 61 5.35 14.11 -5.48
CA VAL A 61 3.95 13.73 -5.63
C VAL A 61 3.17 14.21 -4.42
N LEU A 62 1.96 14.75 -4.64
CA LEU A 62 1.04 15.07 -3.56
C LEU A 62 0.54 13.77 -2.94
N SER A 63 1.06 13.44 -1.77
CA SER A 63 0.69 12.24 -1.01
C SER A 63 -0.49 12.56 -0.13
N ILE A 64 -1.54 11.75 -0.22
CA ILE A 64 -2.73 11.85 0.62
C ILE A 64 -3.00 10.53 1.32
N GLY A 65 -3.49 10.59 2.55
CA GLY A 65 -3.93 9.45 3.32
C GLY A 65 -5.26 9.71 4.01
N SER A 66 -5.98 8.63 4.20
CA SER A 66 -7.22 8.59 4.94
C SER A 66 -7.02 7.82 6.25
N TYR A 67 -8.07 7.21 6.78
CA TYR A 67 -7.99 6.33 7.94
C TYR A 67 -8.45 4.91 7.61
N GLY A 68 -8.05 3.97 8.47
CA GLY A 68 -8.44 2.58 8.39
C GLY A 68 -7.47 1.69 7.61
N CYS A 69 -7.47 0.39 7.94
CA CYS A 69 -6.66 -0.64 7.28
C CYS A 69 -7.27 -2.02 7.52
N ASN A 70 -7.20 -2.90 6.55
CA ASN A 70 -7.68 -4.28 6.64
C ASN A 70 -6.65 -5.26 7.21
N LEU A 71 -5.41 -4.84 7.47
CA LEU A 71 -4.38 -5.61 8.18
C LEU A 71 -4.25 -5.18 9.65
N ARG A 72 -3.52 -5.98 10.44
CA ARG A 72 -3.21 -5.72 11.87
C ARG A 72 -1.72 -5.84 12.15
N CYS A 73 -0.91 -5.15 11.33
CA CYS A 73 0.55 -5.16 11.49
C CYS A 73 0.95 -4.58 12.85
N PRO A 74 1.57 -5.34 13.76
CA PRO A 74 1.95 -4.84 15.09
C PRO A 74 3.10 -3.81 15.04
N PHE A 75 3.76 -3.70 13.90
CA PHE A 75 4.85 -2.77 13.60
C PHE A 75 4.42 -1.57 12.74
N CYS A 76 3.12 -1.28 12.64
CA CYS A 76 2.61 -0.24 11.74
C CYS A 76 3.20 1.13 12.07
N GLN A 77 3.83 1.79 11.07
CA GLN A 77 4.40 3.12 11.23
C GLN A 77 3.34 4.23 11.33
N ASN A 78 2.19 3.97 10.71
CA ASN A 78 1.05 4.89 10.66
C ASN A 78 -0.14 4.31 11.45
N SER A 79 0.14 3.70 12.61
CA SER A 79 -0.88 3.04 13.42
C SER A 79 -2.00 3.97 13.84
N ASP A 80 -1.67 5.23 14.14
CA ASP A 80 -2.54 6.31 14.58
C ASP A 80 -3.65 6.68 13.57
N ILE A 81 -3.43 6.43 12.28
CA ILE A 81 -4.45 6.62 11.23
C ILE A 81 -4.94 5.29 10.63
N SER A 82 -4.21 4.19 10.85
CA SER A 82 -4.52 2.90 10.20
C SER A 82 -5.47 2.03 11.01
N TRP A 83 -5.13 1.68 12.25
CA TRP A 83 -5.95 0.73 13.00
C TRP A 83 -5.84 0.81 14.53
N SER A 84 -5.17 1.81 15.07
CA SER A 84 -5.19 2.08 16.50
C SER A 84 -6.59 2.55 16.95
N LYS A 85 -6.78 2.75 18.24
CA LYS A 85 -8.05 3.30 18.75
C LYS A 85 -8.30 4.71 18.23
N GLU A 86 -7.24 5.50 18.13
CA GLU A 86 -7.25 6.88 17.63
C GLU A 86 -7.68 6.91 16.15
N ALA A 87 -7.29 5.91 15.36
CA ALA A 87 -7.68 5.80 13.95
C ALA A 87 -9.21 5.75 13.77
N LEU A 88 -9.94 5.17 14.72
CA LEU A 88 -11.40 5.09 14.66
C LEU A 88 -12.10 6.42 14.93
N GLU A 89 -11.43 7.38 15.60
CA GLU A 89 -11.97 8.71 15.90
C GLU A 89 -11.99 9.62 14.66
N TYR A 90 -11.14 9.33 13.65
CA TYR A 90 -11.08 10.10 12.41
C TYR A 90 -12.36 10.04 11.58
N LYS A 91 -13.22 9.06 11.77
CA LYS A 91 -14.51 9.00 11.06
C LYS A 91 -15.36 10.26 11.32
N ASP A 92 -15.23 10.85 12.50
CA ASP A 92 -16.01 12.03 12.94
C ASP A 92 -15.21 13.34 12.86
N THR A 93 -13.87 13.27 12.77
CA THR A 93 -12.96 14.43 12.91
C THR A 93 -12.10 14.72 11.68
N ALA A 94 -11.92 13.76 10.76
CA ALA A 94 -11.13 14.00 9.55
C ALA A 94 -11.80 15.00 8.61
N ASP A 95 -11.00 15.91 8.06
CA ASP A 95 -11.47 16.87 7.07
C ASP A 95 -11.97 16.17 5.80
N TYR A 96 -13.02 16.71 5.22
CA TYR A 96 -13.55 16.22 3.94
C TYR A 96 -12.99 17.03 2.78
N PHE A 97 -12.52 16.33 1.76
CA PHE A 97 -12.12 16.91 0.46
C PHE A 97 -12.78 16.11 -0.66
N SER A 98 -13.32 16.80 -1.64
CA SER A 98 -13.80 16.17 -2.86
C SER A 98 -12.62 15.72 -3.76
N PRO A 99 -12.84 14.80 -4.70
CA PRO A 99 -11.84 14.46 -5.71
C PRO A 99 -11.32 15.68 -6.49
N GLU A 100 -12.20 16.62 -6.83
CA GLU A 100 -11.88 17.87 -7.53
C GLU A 100 -10.92 18.75 -6.73
N GLU A 101 -11.18 18.94 -5.43
CA GLU A 101 -10.33 19.73 -4.53
C GLU A 101 -8.92 19.12 -4.39
N ILE A 102 -8.82 17.80 -4.37
CA ILE A 102 -7.50 17.11 -4.37
C ILE A 102 -6.74 17.36 -5.67
N VAL A 103 -7.43 17.26 -6.81
CA VAL A 103 -6.82 17.48 -8.14
C VAL A 103 -6.41 18.94 -8.31
N GLU A 104 -7.25 19.91 -7.89
CA GLU A 104 -6.91 21.33 -7.90
C GLU A 104 -5.64 21.61 -7.06
N ARG A 105 -5.59 21.06 -5.85
CA ARG A 105 -4.41 21.17 -4.99
C ARG A 105 -3.16 20.55 -5.63
N ALA A 106 -3.31 19.43 -6.31
CA ALA A 106 -2.19 18.79 -7.01
C ALA A 106 -1.69 19.65 -8.19
N LEU A 107 -2.61 20.29 -8.92
CA LEU A 107 -2.29 21.23 -10.02
C LEU A 107 -1.53 22.47 -9.52
N GLU A 108 -1.97 23.08 -8.42
CA GLU A 108 -1.28 24.22 -7.78
C GLU A 108 0.18 23.89 -7.44
N LEU A 109 0.47 22.64 -7.10
CA LEU A 109 1.80 22.17 -6.71
C LEU A 109 2.70 21.81 -7.91
N LYS A 110 2.23 21.88 -9.16
CA LYS A 110 3.05 21.58 -10.37
C LYS A 110 4.32 22.43 -10.44
N SER A 111 4.23 23.71 -10.09
CA SER A 111 5.39 24.62 -10.06
C SER A 111 6.45 24.22 -9.01
N ARG A 112 6.10 23.41 -8.02
CA ARG A 112 6.99 22.88 -6.98
C ARG A 112 7.52 21.48 -7.30
N GLY A 113 7.28 20.98 -8.53
CA GLY A 113 7.76 19.70 -9.03
C GLY A 113 6.78 18.54 -8.77
N ASN A 114 5.52 18.82 -8.44
CA ASN A 114 4.47 17.80 -8.31
C ASN A 114 4.15 17.18 -9.67
N ILE A 115 4.11 15.85 -9.74
CA ILE A 115 3.71 15.12 -10.95
C ILE A 115 2.27 14.61 -10.88
N GLY A 116 1.64 14.56 -9.68
CA GLY A 116 0.30 14.04 -9.52
C GLY A 116 -0.08 13.69 -8.09
N VAL A 117 -0.88 12.65 -7.91
CA VAL A 117 -1.43 12.23 -6.61
C VAL A 117 -0.92 10.85 -6.22
N ALA A 118 -0.49 10.69 -4.97
CA ALA A 118 -0.17 9.39 -4.36
C ALA A 118 -1.15 9.06 -3.23
N PHE A 119 -1.87 7.97 -3.36
CA PHE A 119 -2.73 7.40 -2.34
C PHE A 119 -1.90 6.49 -1.43
N THR A 120 -1.76 6.84 -0.14
CA THR A 120 -0.77 6.21 0.74
C THR A 120 -1.11 6.38 2.23
N TYR A 121 -0.16 6.07 3.12
CA TYR A 121 -0.14 6.19 4.58
C TYR A 121 -0.99 5.15 5.31
N ASN A 122 -2.29 5.04 5.06
CA ASN A 122 -3.16 3.93 5.49
C ASN A 122 -3.30 2.87 4.38
N GLU A 123 -4.35 2.03 4.39
CA GLU A 123 -4.67 1.20 3.21
C GLU A 123 -5.69 1.92 2.31
N PRO A 124 -5.26 2.48 1.18
CA PRO A 124 -6.15 3.26 0.31
C PRO A 124 -7.30 2.45 -0.29
N LEU A 125 -7.06 1.15 -0.57
CA LEU A 125 -8.03 0.34 -1.30
C LEU A 125 -9.26 -0.08 -0.49
N ILE A 126 -9.28 0.13 0.82
CA ILE A 126 -10.53 -0.02 1.59
C ILE A 126 -11.55 1.08 1.26
N GLY A 127 -11.08 2.23 0.72
CA GLY A 127 -11.88 3.34 0.20
C GLY A 127 -11.64 3.55 -1.29
N TYR A 128 -11.57 2.46 -2.06
CA TYR A 128 -11.16 2.47 -3.46
C TYR A 128 -12.02 3.39 -4.36
N GLU A 129 -13.26 3.66 -4.00
CA GLU A 129 -14.14 4.56 -4.73
C GLU A 129 -13.54 5.98 -4.80
N PHE A 130 -13.02 6.49 -3.67
CA PHE A 130 -12.34 7.78 -3.64
C PHE A 130 -11.02 7.77 -4.43
N VAL A 131 -10.27 6.67 -4.33
CA VAL A 131 -9.04 6.46 -5.13
C VAL A 131 -9.37 6.52 -6.62
N ARG A 132 -10.37 5.75 -7.06
CA ARG A 132 -10.83 5.70 -8.47
C ARG A 132 -11.25 7.08 -8.96
N ASP A 133 -12.14 7.74 -8.24
CA ASP A 133 -12.76 8.99 -8.67
C ASP A 133 -11.72 10.12 -8.76
N THR A 134 -10.82 10.21 -7.74
CA THR A 134 -9.71 11.16 -7.74
C THR A 134 -8.68 10.85 -8.83
N ALA A 135 -8.28 9.58 -8.97
CA ALA A 135 -7.29 9.17 -9.97
C ALA A 135 -7.78 9.40 -11.40
N LYS A 136 -9.06 9.18 -11.65
CA LYS A 136 -9.67 9.49 -12.95
C LYS A 136 -9.54 10.97 -13.30
N LEU A 137 -9.96 11.87 -12.42
CA LEU A 137 -9.84 13.31 -12.61
C LEU A 137 -8.39 13.79 -12.73
N SER A 138 -7.50 13.23 -11.92
CA SER A 138 -6.05 13.51 -11.98
C SER A 138 -5.46 13.13 -13.34
N LYS A 139 -5.83 11.97 -13.87
CA LYS A 139 -5.39 11.49 -15.19
C LYS A 139 -5.95 12.36 -16.33
N GLU A 140 -7.21 12.77 -16.26
CA GLU A 140 -7.83 13.72 -17.19
C GLU A 140 -7.13 15.09 -17.17
N ALA A 141 -6.57 15.49 -16.02
CA ALA A 141 -5.75 16.70 -15.87
C ALA A 141 -4.27 16.52 -16.30
N GLY A 142 -3.91 15.37 -16.89
CA GLY A 142 -2.57 15.06 -17.37
C GLY A 142 -1.54 14.92 -16.23
N MET A 143 -1.94 14.27 -15.14
CA MET A 143 -1.08 13.98 -13.98
C MET A 143 -0.98 12.48 -13.74
N GLU A 144 0.11 12.06 -13.06
CA GLU A 144 0.38 10.69 -12.68
C GLU A 144 -0.35 10.30 -11.39
N ASN A 145 -0.76 9.05 -11.29
CA ASN A 145 -1.39 8.49 -10.10
C ASN A 145 -0.57 7.35 -9.52
N VAL A 146 -0.23 7.46 -8.26
CA VAL A 146 0.58 6.49 -7.52
C VAL A 146 -0.24 5.85 -6.42
N LEU A 147 -0.11 4.54 -6.27
CA LEU A 147 -0.73 3.78 -5.18
C LEU A 147 0.34 3.11 -4.32
N VAL A 148 0.28 3.32 -3.01
CA VAL A 148 1.07 2.56 -2.02
C VAL A 148 0.09 1.73 -1.20
N THR A 149 0.15 0.40 -1.36
CA THR A 149 -0.87 -0.51 -0.82
C THR A 149 -0.27 -1.79 -0.25
N ASN A 150 -0.98 -2.42 0.65
CA ASN A 150 -0.65 -3.76 1.14
C ASN A 150 -1.10 -4.89 0.18
N GLY A 151 -1.76 -4.56 -0.92
CA GLY A 151 -2.16 -5.49 -1.96
C GLY A 151 -3.26 -6.50 -1.58
N THR A 152 -3.88 -6.38 -0.41
CA THR A 152 -4.94 -7.32 0.00
C THR A 152 -6.34 -6.83 -0.38
N ALA A 153 -6.50 -6.45 -1.63
CA ALA A 153 -7.78 -6.07 -2.23
C ALA A 153 -8.26 -7.12 -3.26
N SER A 154 -9.56 -7.24 -3.42
CA SER A 154 -10.15 -8.18 -4.38
C SER A 154 -9.89 -7.76 -5.83
N LEU A 155 -9.95 -8.72 -6.77
CA LEU A 155 -9.84 -8.43 -8.20
C LEU A 155 -10.96 -7.51 -8.70
N LYS A 156 -12.11 -7.48 -8.04
CA LYS A 156 -13.17 -6.51 -8.32
C LYS A 156 -12.66 -5.10 -8.08
N VAL A 157 -12.06 -4.84 -6.91
CA VAL A 157 -11.47 -3.53 -6.57
C VAL A 157 -10.33 -3.17 -7.52
N TYR A 158 -9.44 -4.12 -7.83
CA TYR A 158 -8.37 -3.93 -8.80
C TYR A 158 -8.91 -3.47 -10.17
N ASN A 159 -9.95 -4.12 -10.69
CA ASN A 159 -10.55 -3.77 -11.98
C ASN A 159 -11.20 -2.38 -12.01
N GLU A 160 -11.66 -1.86 -10.86
CA GLU A 160 -12.21 -0.51 -10.75
C GLU A 160 -11.15 0.60 -10.84
N ILE A 161 -9.87 0.30 -10.51
CA ILE A 161 -8.82 1.31 -10.40
C ILE A 161 -7.71 1.17 -11.44
N LYS A 162 -7.48 0.00 -12.01
CA LYS A 162 -6.29 -0.35 -12.82
C LYS A 162 -6.01 0.61 -13.99
N ASP A 163 -7.06 1.14 -14.60
CA ASP A 163 -6.94 2.01 -15.78
C ASP A 163 -6.53 3.45 -15.43
N TYR A 164 -6.54 3.79 -14.14
CA TYR A 164 -6.25 5.13 -13.64
C TYR A 164 -4.93 5.21 -12.86
N ILE A 165 -4.29 4.09 -12.50
CA ILE A 165 -3.05 4.05 -11.72
C ILE A 165 -1.85 3.81 -12.64
N ASP A 166 -0.84 4.68 -12.54
CA ASP A 166 0.37 4.66 -13.39
C ASP A 166 1.53 3.92 -12.73
N ALA A 167 1.63 3.97 -11.39
CA ALA A 167 2.61 3.22 -10.62
C ALA A 167 2.08 2.73 -9.27
N MET A 168 2.54 1.56 -8.83
CA MET A 168 2.24 1.02 -7.50
C MET A 168 3.52 0.64 -6.78
N ASN A 169 3.61 1.01 -5.49
CA ASN A 169 4.45 0.28 -4.55
C ASN A 169 3.55 -0.65 -3.74
N ILE A 170 3.83 -1.95 -3.82
CA ILE A 170 3.03 -2.97 -3.13
C ILE A 170 3.88 -3.60 -2.03
N ASP A 171 3.38 -3.56 -0.81
CA ASP A 171 4.00 -4.20 0.34
C ASP A 171 3.84 -5.72 0.29
N LEU A 172 4.82 -6.43 -0.27
CA LEU A 172 4.98 -7.87 -0.08
C LEU A 172 5.70 -8.10 1.25
N LYS A 173 4.95 -8.14 2.35
CA LYS A 173 5.49 -8.02 3.72
C LYS A 173 6.35 -9.21 4.16
N ALA A 174 6.12 -10.38 3.57
CA ALA A 174 6.89 -11.61 3.76
C ALA A 174 6.56 -12.60 2.63
N PHE A 175 7.35 -13.64 2.45
CA PHE A 175 7.04 -14.72 1.49
C PHE A 175 6.61 -16.00 2.22
N SER A 176 5.70 -15.82 3.18
CA SER A 176 5.27 -16.88 4.10
C SER A 176 3.80 -16.73 4.50
N GLU A 177 3.00 -17.78 4.25
CA GLU A 177 1.61 -17.84 4.69
C GLU A 177 1.48 -17.72 6.22
N ARG A 178 2.44 -18.31 6.96
CA ARG A 178 2.52 -18.20 8.43
C ARG A 178 2.60 -16.75 8.86
N PHE A 179 3.48 -15.95 8.24
CA PHE A 179 3.64 -14.54 8.57
C PHE A 179 2.34 -13.75 8.33
N TYR A 180 1.74 -13.93 7.16
CA TYR A 180 0.48 -13.26 6.84
C TYR A 180 -0.62 -13.62 7.82
N LYS A 181 -0.83 -14.90 8.14
CA LYS A 181 -1.90 -15.34 9.05
C LYS A 181 -1.63 -15.02 10.52
N LYS A 182 -0.38 -15.13 11.00
CA LYS A 182 -0.07 -15.08 12.43
C LYS A 182 0.49 -13.73 12.90
N VAL A 183 1.16 -12.97 12.02
CA VAL A 183 1.81 -11.72 12.41
C VAL A 183 0.98 -10.50 12.00
N ILE A 184 0.40 -10.50 10.81
CA ILE A 184 -0.30 -9.31 10.28
C ILE A 184 -1.79 -9.52 10.05
N ASP A 185 -2.33 -10.71 10.33
CA ASP A 185 -3.73 -11.08 10.13
C ASP A 185 -4.21 -10.76 8.70
N GLY A 186 -3.49 -11.30 7.70
CA GLY A 186 -3.65 -11.05 6.28
C GLY A 186 -3.81 -12.31 5.43
N ASP A 187 -3.86 -12.13 4.10
CA ASP A 187 -3.99 -13.20 3.11
C ASP A 187 -2.83 -13.15 2.11
N PHE A 188 -1.99 -14.18 2.11
CA PHE A 188 -0.78 -14.24 1.27
C PHE A 188 -1.12 -14.46 -0.22
N GLU A 189 -2.08 -15.31 -0.51
CA GLU A 189 -2.45 -15.60 -1.91
C GLU A 189 -3.15 -14.39 -2.55
N MET A 190 -3.93 -13.63 -1.79
CA MET A 190 -4.56 -12.41 -2.30
C MET A 190 -3.50 -11.37 -2.70
N VAL A 191 -2.48 -11.12 -1.89
CA VAL A 191 -1.43 -10.14 -2.25
C VAL A 191 -0.63 -10.61 -3.45
N LYS A 192 -0.29 -11.89 -3.56
CA LYS A 192 0.39 -12.44 -4.76
C LYS A 192 -0.46 -12.26 -6.02
N SER A 193 -1.74 -12.58 -5.95
CA SER A 193 -2.67 -12.38 -7.06
C SER A 193 -2.80 -10.91 -7.44
N PHE A 194 -2.86 -9.99 -6.46
CA PHE A 194 -2.91 -8.56 -6.70
C PHE A 194 -1.63 -8.05 -7.40
N ILE A 195 -0.45 -8.46 -6.93
CA ILE A 195 0.85 -8.12 -7.55
C ILE A 195 0.89 -8.60 -9.00
N GLU A 196 0.55 -9.86 -9.24
CA GLU A 196 0.60 -10.46 -10.58
C GLU A 196 -0.31 -9.73 -11.58
N ASN A 197 -1.51 -9.31 -11.15
CA ASN A 197 -2.40 -8.49 -11.98
C ASN A 197 -1.85 -7.08 -12.19
N SER A 198 -1.30 -6.45 -11.15
CA SER A 198 -0.78 -5.08 -11.21
C SER A 198 0.41 -4.95 -12.16
N VAL A 199 1.31 -5.93 -12.19
CA VAL A 199 2.45 -5.97 -13.12
C VAL A 199 2.00 -5.87 -14.59
N GLN A 200 0.82 -6.34 -14.92
CA GLN A 200 0.30 -6.29 -16.29
C GLN A 200 -0.11 -4.87 -16.71
N SER A 201 -0.61 -4.05 -15.79
CA SER A 201 -1.28 -2.77 -16.08
C SER A 201 -0.41 -1.53 -15.89
N CYS A 202 0.50 -1.52 -14.89
CA CYS A 202 1.27 -0.33 -14.55
C CYS A 202 2.72 -0.64 -14.17
N HIS A 203 3.49 0.38 -13.78
CA HIS A 203 4.80 0.20 -13.15
C HIS A 203 4.62 -0.32 -11.72
N VAL A 204 5.32 -1.39 -11.34
CA VAL A 204 5.24 -1.97 -10.00
C VAL A 204 6.62 -2.07 -9.38
N GLU A 205 6.77 -1.58 -8.14
CA GLU A 205 7.89 -1.85 -7.27
C GLU A 205 7.38 -2.51 -5.99
N LEU A 206 8.13 -3.46 -5.44
CA LEU A 206 7.73 -4.20 -4.23
C LEU A 206 8.55 -3.75 -3.03
N THR A 207 7.93 -3.77 -1.85
CA THR A 207 8.62 -3.47 -0.58
C THR A 207 8.44 -4.62 0.41
N THR A 208 9.57 -5.08 0.98
CA THR A 208 9.60 -6.06 2.07
C THR A 208 10.33 -5.46 3.26
N LEU A 209 9.62 -5.27 4.39
CA LEU A 209 10.19 -4.85 5.66
C LEU A 209 10.76 -6.07 6.39
N ILE A 210 12.06 -6.10 6.63
CA ILE A 210 12.73 -7.22 7.28
C ILE A 210 12.67 -7.08 8.79
N ILE A 211 12.04 -8.05 9.45
CA ILE A 211 11.83 -8.08 10.89
C ILE A 211 12.62 -9.26 11.49
N PRO A 212 13.50 -9.02 12.48
CA PRO A 212 14.31 -10.09 13.09
C PRO A 212 13.45 -11.25 13.62
N ASN A 213 13.83 -12.48 13.25
CA ASN A 213 13.19 -13.74 13.62
C ASN A 213 11.75 -13.94 13.10
N GLU A 214 11.29 -13.12 12.15
CA GLU A 214 9.97 -13.28 11.51
C GLU A 214 10.08 -13.65 10.02
N ASN A 215 10.74 -12.80 9.24
CA ASN A 215 10.88 -12.93 7.79
C ASN A 215 12.31 -12.59 7.31
N ASP A 216 13.31 -12.81 8.15
CA ASP A 216 14.70 -12.40 7.90
C ASP A 216 15.63 -13.56 7.48
N SER A 217 15.08 -14.71 7.10
CA SER A 217 15.88 -15.84 6.61
C SER A 217 16.37 -15.62 5.17
N GLU A 218 17.55 -16.18 4.87
CA GLU A 218 18.11 -16.12 3.51
C GLU A 218 17.28 -16.93 2.53
N GLU A 219 16.74 -18.05 2.95
CA GLU A 219 15.87 -18.92 2.18
C GLU A 219 14.58 -18.20 1.75
N GLU A 220 13.90 -17.52 2.69
CA GLU A 220 12.68 -16.78 2.38
C GLU A 220 12.92 -15.66 1.34
N ILE A 221 14.05 -14.93 1.44
CA ILE A 221 14.38 -13.88 0.48
C ILE A 221 14.78 -14.47 -0.88
N LEU A 222 15.43 -15.64 -0.90
CA LEU A 222 15.72 -16.34 -2.15
C LEU A 222 14.43 -16.79 -2.85
N ASP A 223 13.48 -17.36 -2.10
CA ASP A 223 12.17 -17.78 -2.64
C ASP A 223 11.35 -16.59 -3.13
N LEU A 224 11.30 -15.50 -2.37
CA LEU A 224 10.65 -14.27 -2.75
C LEU A 224 11.22 -13.72 -4.05
N SER A 225 12.54 -13.56 -4.13
CA SER A 225 13.20 -13.00 -5.32
C SER A 225 13.09 -13.91 -6.53
N SER A 226 13.10 -15.23 -6.34
CA SER A 226 12.86 -16.21 -7.40
C SER A 226 11.44 -16.10 -7.97
N TRP A 227 10.44 -15.94 -7.10
CA TRP A 227 9.06 -15.73 -7.53
C TRP A 227 8.91 -14.42 -8.30
N VAL A 228 9.50 -13.31 -7.81
CA VAL A 228 9.48 -12.01 -8.52
C VAL A 228 10.13 -12.13 -9.90
N ALA A 229 11.32 -12.79 -10.00
CA ALA A 229 11.99 -13.04 -11.27
C ALA A 229 11.13 -13.87 -12.25
N SER A 230 10.32 -14.80 -11.73
CA SER A 230 9.37 -15.54 -12.57
C SER A 230 8.29 -14.64 -13.19
N LEU A 231 7.82 -13.63 -12.45
CA LEU A 231 6.88 -12.62 -12.96
C LEU A 231 7.56 -11.70 -13.97
N GLU A 232 8.80 -11.23 -13.70
CA GLU A 232 9.57 -10.42 -14.64
C GLU A 232 9.70 -11.12 -15.99
N LYS A 233 10.08 -12.40 -15.96
CA LYS A 233 10.19 -13.24 -17.16
C LYS A 233 8.83 -13.43 -17.86
N LYS A 234 7.77 -13.70 -17.09
CA LYS A 234 6.42 -13.93 -17.62
C LYS A 234 5.84 -12.73 -18.34
N TYR A 235 6.06 -11.53 -17.79
CA TYR A 235 5.46 -10.28 -18.30
C TYR A 235 6.45 -9.39 -19.06
N ASN A 236 7.71 -9.78 -19.15
CA ASN A 236 8.79 -9.00 -19.76
C ASN A 236 8.87 -7.57 -19.18
N LYS A 237 8.87 -7.47 -17.85
CA LYS A 237 8.91 -6.21 -17.10
C LYS A 237 9.87 -6.33 -15.92
N ASN A 238 10.59 -5.27 -15.59
CA ASN A 238 11.35 -5.19 -14.35
C ASN A 238 10.42 -4.91 -13.17
N ILE A 239 10.64 -5.58 -12.05
CA ILE A 239 9.88 -5.42 -10.79
C ILE A 239 10.90 -5.13 -9.67
N PRO A 240 11.30 -3.88 -9.45
CA PRO A 240 12.27 -3.52 -8.43
C PRO A 240 11.81 -3.95 -7.02
N LEU A 241 12.74 -4.49 -6.23
CA LEU A 241 12.50 -4.93 -4.87
C LEU A 241 13.21 -4.02 -3.86
N HIS A 242 12.47 -3.49 -2.90
CA HIS A 242 12.99 -2.73 -1.77
C HIS A 242 13.05 -3.62 -0.53
N ILE A 243 14.25 -3.90 -0.04
CA ILE A 243 14.49 -4.60 1.23
C ILE A 243 14.74 -3.57 2.30
N THR A 244 13.77 -3.35 3.19
CA THR A 244 13.78 -2.23 4.11
C THR A 244 14.03 -2.67 5.55
N ARG A 245 14.71 -1.80 6.31
CA ARG A 245 15.08 -2.04 7.70
C ARG A 245 13.90 -1.79 8.64
N PHE A 246 13.61 -2.73 9.53
CA PHE A 246 12.66 -2.58 10.63
C PHE A 246 13.24 -1.74 11.77
N PHE A 247 12.37 -0.95 12.39
CA PHE A 247 12.58 -0.30 13.68
C PHE A 247 11.42 -0.62 14.62
N PRO A 248 11.69 -0.85 15.94
CA PRO A 248 10.64 -1.11 16.92
C PRO A 248 9.60 0.02 16.94
N ARG A 249 8.33 -0.35 16.84
CA ARG A 249 7.23 0.60 16.83
C ARG A 249 5.91 -0.06 17.19
N PHE A 250 4.97 0.73 17.69
CA PHE A 250 3.59 0.39 18.01
C PHE A 250 3.52 -0.79 19.00
N HIS A 251 3.04 -1.96 18.57
CA HIS A 251 2.94 -3.17 19.41
C HIS A 251 4.13 -4.13 19.25
N MET A 252 5.15 -3.78 18.46
CA MET A 252 6.36 -4.57 18.28
C MET A 252 7.58 -3.75 18.72
N THR A 253 7.70 -3.58 20.03
CA THR A 253 8.78 -2.80 20.68
C THR A 253 9.78 -3.66 21.41
N ASP A 254 9.57 -4.96 21.42
CA ASP A 254 10.38 -5.99 22.07
C ASP A 254 11.53 -6.52 21.21
N LYS A 255 11.61 -6.09 19.95
CA LYS A 255 12.68 -6.47 19.00
C LYS A 255 13.62 -5.30 18.75
N ASP A 256 14.91 -5.60 18.58
CA ASP A 256 15.88 -4.59 18.11
C ASP A 256 15.65 -4.24 16.63
N PRO A 257 16.11 -3.04 16.18
CA PRO A 257 16.16 -2.73 14.77
C PRO A 257 16.97 -3.77 14.00
N THR A 258 16.52 -4.16 12.82
CA THR A 258 17.27 -5.11 11.99
C THR A 258 18.69 -4.59 11.73
N PRO A 259 19.75 -5.38 11.97
CA PRO A 259 21.12 -4.96 11.70
C PRO A 259 21.30 -4.56 10.21
N ILE A 260 22.02 -3.47 9.96
CA ILE A 260 22.30 -2.99 8.58
C ILE A 260 23.02 -4.08 7.77
N SER A 261 23.99 -4.79 8.41
CA SER A 261 24.71 -5.89 7.77
C SER A 261 23.77 -7.02 7.29
N LYS A 262 22.69 -7.29 8.04
CA LYS A 262 21.67 -8.26 7.65
C LYS A 262 20.91 -7.78 6.41
N ILE A 263 20.48 -6.51 6.39
CA ILE A 263 19.80 -5.91 5.22
C ILE A 263 20.68 -6.01 3.97
N LEU A 264 21.95 -5.59 4.08
CA LEU A 264 22.88 -5.64 2.94
C LEU A 264 23.11 -7.09 2.46
N LYS A 265 23.22 -8.05 3.39
CA LYS A 265 23.34 -9.47 3.02
C LYS A 265 22.10 -9.97 2.26
N LEU A 266 20.90 -9.63 2.72
CA LEU A 266 19.64 -10.05 2.07
C LEU A 266 19.44 -9.37 0.71
N VAL A 267 19.92 -8.14 0.53
CA VAL A 267 19.98 -7.47 -0.76
C VAL A 267 20.86 -8.26 -1.75
N GLU A 268 22.06 -8.70 -1.34
CA GLU A 268 22.93 -9.49 -2.21
C GLU A 268 22.34 -10.88 -2.53
N ILE A 269 21.58 -11.47 -1.63
CA ILE A 269 20.85 -12.72 -1.90
C ILE A 269 19.75 -12.50 -2.95
N ALA A 270 18.94 -11.46 -2.81
CA ALA A 270 17.88 -11.15 -3.78
C ALA A 270 18.46 -10.81 -5.17
N LYS A 271 19.62 -10.19 -5.23
CA LYS A 271 20.34 -9.89 -6.50
C LYS A 271 20.81 -11.13 -7.27
N GLN A 272 20.77 -12.31 -6.68
CA GLN A 272 21.03 -13.56 -7.42
C GLN A 272 19.94 -13.82 -8.46
N ASN A 273 18.73 -13.29 -8.24
CA ASN A 273 17.58 -13.49 -9.11
C ASN A 273 17.11 -12.19 -9.79
N LEU A 274 17.37 -11.01 -9.22
CA LEU A 274 16.82 -9.71 -9.64
C LEU A 274 17.93 -8.70 -9.92
N GLU A 275 17.78 -7.90 -10.98
CA GLU A 275 18.71 -6.82 -11.31
C GLU A 275 18.55 -5.60 -10.38
N TYR A 276 17.30 -5.24 -10.05
CA TYR A 276 16.97 -4.03 -9.29
C TYR A 276 16.54 -4.36 -7.87
N VAL A 277 17.49 -4.36 -6.94
CA VAL A 277 17.25 -4.56 -5.50
C VAL A 277 17.85 -3.39 -4.73
N PHE A 278 17.04 -2.70 -3.94
CA PHE A 278 17.41 -1.50 -3.21
C PHE A 278 17.27 -1.68 -1.70
N PRO A 279 18.32 -1.37 -0.92
CA PRO A 279 18.19 -1.27 0.52
C PRO A 279 17.39 -0.01 0.90
N GLY A 280 16.60 -0.09 1.98
CA GLY A 280 15.84 1.03 2.51
C GLY A 280 15.97 1.18 4.03
N ASN A 281 15.78 2.40 4.53
CA ASN A 281 15.86 2.75 5.95
C ASN A 281 17.23 2.42 6.61
N ILE A 282 18.33 2.55 5.87
CA ILE A 282 19.70 2.30 6.36
C ILE A 282 20.47 3.61 6.54
#